data_a2a71e8049d5541d589d125bd742579f
#
_entry.id   a2a71e8049d5541d589d125bd742579f
#
_cell.length_a   1.000
_cell.length_b   1.000
_cell.length_c   1.000
_cell.angle_alpha   90.00
_cell.angle_beta   90.00
_cell.angle_gamma   90.00
#
_symmetry.space_group_name_H-M   'P 1'
#
loop_
_entity.id
_entity.type
_entity.pdbx_description
1 polymer ?
#
loop_
_entity_poly.entity_id
_entity_poly.type
_entity_poly.pdbx_seq_one_letter_code
_entity_poly.pdbx_strand_id
1 'polypeptide(L)'
;MIHDKKECGAQKKAAKWGIPHIRVKHDREDEMIHLFRAWNVDLIVLAGYMRILKRPSDFHCPIINVHPSLLPKYKGLHAVEQALDSNDTVTGCTVHYVNEELDGGKIIKQAEVPILPDDSVETLTRRIQLMEYAIVPQVIDDYETPISKGEGPTLSAVGARPTDREQEYTPRGHRVSEHGGGWRRLDYGS
;
A
#
# COMPACT_ATOMS: atom_id res chain seq x y z
N MET A 1 -10.93 0.26 1.52
CA MET A 1 -9.82 1.07 0.92
C MET A 1 -9.81 2.46 1.56
N ILE A 2 -8.62 3.02 1.84
CA ILE A 2 -8.47 4.41 2.30
C ILE A 2 -7.91 5.27 1.15
N HIS A 3 -8.37 6.51 1.05
CA HIS A 3 -7.86 7.51 0.10
C HIS A 3 -7.84 8.90 0.74
N ASP A 4 -6.96 9.80 0.28
CA ASP A 4 -6.80 11.16 0.86
C ASP A 4 -7.51 12.26 0.07
N LYS A 5 -7.73 12.07 -1.22
CA LYS A 5 -8.35 13.05 -2.10
C LYS A 5 -9.88 12.98 -2.05
N LYS A 6 -10.56 14.12 -2.13
CA LYS A 6 -12.03 14.19 -2.15
C LYS A 6 -12.60 13.45 -3.36
N GLU A 7 -11.92 13.53 -4.51
CA GLU A 7 -12.22 12.78 -5.72
C GLU A 7 -10.93 12.20 -6.31
N CYS A 8 -10.93 10.90 -6.56
CA CYS A 8 -9.80 10.21 -7.18
C CYS A 8 -10.27 8.98 -7.98
N GLY A 9 -9.42 8.55 -8.91
CA GLY A 9 -9.72 7.38 -9.74
C GLY A 9 -9.91 6.10 -8.91
N ALA A 10 -9.16 5.95 -7.83
CA ALA A 10 -9.26 4.80 -6.93
C ALA A 10 -10.63 4.74 -6.24
N GLN A 11 -11.13 5.89 -5.74
CA GLN A 11 -12.48 5.97 -5.15
C GLN A 11 -13.56 5.55 -6.15
N LYS A 12 -13.49 6.09 -7.40
CA LYS A 12 -14.47 5.75 -8.44
C LYS A 12 -14.45 4.25 -8.77
N LYS A 13 -13.25 3.65 -8.83
CA LYS A 13 -13.10 2.20 -9.04
C LYS A 13 -13.65 1.41 -7.86
N ALA A 14 -13.32 1.78 -6.62
CA ALA A 14 -13.84 1.12 -5.43
C ALA A 14 -15.38 1.14 -5.39
N ALA A 15 -15.99 2.30 -5.63
CA ALA A 15 -17.44 2.44 -5.70
C ALA A 15 -18.06 1.55 -6.80
N LYS A 16 -17.44 1.52 -7.99
CA LYS A 16 -17.90 0.66 -9.10
C LYS A 16 -17.90 -0.83 -8.74
N TRP A 17 -16.91 -1.27 -7.98
CA TRP A 17 -16.74 -2.68 -7.61
C TRP A 17 -17.33 -3.03 -6.23
N GLY A 18 -18.05 -2.11 -5.59
CA GLY A 18 -18.64 -2.33 -4.27
C GLY A 18 -17.59 -2.49 -3.16
N ILE A 19 -16.37 -2.00 -3.36
CA ILE A 19 -15.30 -2.07 -2.36
C ILE A 19 -15.53 -0.96 -1.33
N PRO A 20 -15.68 -1.28 -0.03
CA PRO A 20 -15.79 -0.28 1.02
C PRO A 20 -14.61 0.69 0.98
N HIS A 21 -14.90 1.98 1.01
CA HIS A 21 -13.86 3.00 0.98
C HIS A 21 -14.19 4.18 1.87
N ILE A 22 -13.17 4.82 2.41
CA ILE A 22 -13.28 6.00 3.27
C ILE A 22 -12.18 6.99 2.92
N ARG A 23 -12.49 8.26 3.08
CA ARG A 23 -11.51 9.33 2.95
C ARG A 23 -10.89 9.66 4.30
N VAL A 24 -9.56 9.53 4.39
CA VAL A 24 -8.76 9.99 5.53
C VAL A 24 -7.66 10.89 5.01
N LYS A 25 -7.44 12.04 5.65
CA LYS A 25 -6.34 12.92 5.27
C LYS A 25 -5.00 12.25 5.59
N HIS A 26 -4.01 12.47 4.72
CA HIS A 26 -2.69 11.85 4.84
C HIS A 26 -1.93 12.17 6.14
N ASP A 27 -2.27 13.27 6.82
CA ASP A 27 -1.68 13.70 8.09
C ASP A 27 -2.35 13.06 9.32
N ARG A 28 -3.37 12.22 9.10
CA ARG A 28 -4.14 11.54 10.14
C ARG A 28 -3.77 10.07 10.26
N GLU A 29 -2.49 9.78 10.53
CA GLU A 29 -2.02 8.39 10.65
C GLU A 29 -2.68 7.64 11.81
N ASP A 30 -2.98 8.31 12.93
CA ASP A 30 -3.72 7.69 14.05
C ASP A 30 -5.09 7.17 13.61
N GLU A 31 -5.81 7.95 12.82
CA GLU A 31 -7.11 7.55 12.28
C GLU A 31 -6.98 6.34 11.34
N MET A 32 -5.95 6.33 10.47
CA MET A 32 -5.68 5.17 9.60
C MET A 32 -5.34 3.92 10.42
N ILE A 33 -4.48 4.04 11.45
CA ILE A 33 -4.10 2.93 12.32
C ILE A 33 -5.34 2.35 13.02
N HIS A 34 -6.21 3.21 13.58
CA HIS A 34 -7.44 2.77 14.22
C HIS A 34 -8.38 2.06 13.26
N LEU A 35 -8.58 2.61 12.05
CA LEU A 35 -9.45 2.00 11.04
C LEU A 35 -8.93 0.64 10.59
N PHE A 36 -7.64 0.50 10.32
CA PHE A 36 -7.08 -0.78 9.90
C PHE A 36 -7.16 -1.84 11.00
N ARG A 37 -6.99 -1.44 12.27
CA ARG A 37 -7.22 -2.34 13.41
C ARG A 37 -8.68 -2.75 13.52
N ALA A 38 -9.61 -1.78 13.44
CA ALA A 38 -11.05 -2.05 13.53
C ALA A 38 -11.56 -2.94 12.39
N TRP A 39 -10.91 -2.88 11.23
CA TRP A 39 -11.23 -3.73 10.08
C TRP A 39 -10.46 -5.06 10.06
N ASN A 40 -9.65 -5.31 11.07
CA ASN A 40 -8.81 -6.52 11.16
C ASN A 40 -8.00 -6.78 9.88
N VAL A 41 -7.30 -5.73 9.40
CA VAL A 41 -6.51 -5.80 8.18
C VAL A 41 -5.20 -6.54 8.43
N ASP A 42 -4.88 -7.52 7.59
CA ASP A 42 -3.65 -8.33 7.71
C ASP A 42 -2.51 -7.82 6.83
N LEU A 43 -2.82 -7.05 5.78
CA LEU A 43 -1.84 -6.47 4.88
C LEU A 43 -2.30 -5.10 4.39
N ILE A 44 -1.40 -4.12 4.39
CA ILE A 44 -1.64 -2.80 3.80
C ILE A 44 -0.82 -2.68 2.52
N VAL A 45 -1.48 -2.30 1.43
CA VAL A 45 -0.83 -2.07 0.14
C VAL A 45 -0.89 -0.58 -0.20
N LEU A 46 0.27 0.07 -0.31
CA LEU A 46 0.38 1.43 -0.81
C LEU A 46 0.45 1.40 -2.35
N ALA A 47 -0.57 1.93 -2.99
CA ALA A 47 -0.67 2.00 -4.44
C ALA A 47 -0.85 3.45 -4.88
N GLY A 48 0.21 4.06 -5.42
CA GLY A 48 0.22 5.47 -5.76
C GLY A 48 0.11 6.40 -4.55
N TYR A 49 0.57 5.97 -3.39
CA TYR A 49 0.65 6.78 -2.18
C TYR A 49 1.91 7.65 -2.23
N MET A 50 1.72 8.94 -2.50
CA MET A 50 2.81 9.91 -2.76
C MET A 50 3.25 10.65 -1.50
N ARG A 51 3.11 10.04 -0.32
CA ARG A 51 3.44 10.62 0.97
C ARG A 51 4.33 9.66 1.76
N ILE A 52 5.06 10.21 2.73
CA ILE A 52 5.84 9.40 3.66
C ILE A 52 4.96 9.08 4.87
N LEU A 53 4.84 7.81 5.22
CA LEU A 53 4.32 7.41 6.52
C LEU A 53 5.36 7.73 7.57
N LYS A 54 4.95 8.47 8.60
CA LYS A 54 5.88 8.92 9.66
C LYS A 54 6.13 7.82 10.69
N ARG A 55 5.17 6.92 10.86
CA ARG A 55 5.19 5.88 11.89
C ARG A 55 4.73 4.53 11.34
N PRO A 56 5.45 3.97 10.33
CA PRO A 56 5.04 2.69 9.74
C PRO A 56 5.03 1.54 10.75
N SER A 57 5.89 1.59 11.77
CA SER A 57 5.96 0.60 12.85
C SER A 57 4.75 0.58 13.79
N ASP A 58 3.94 1.64 13.83
CA ASP A 58 2.72 1.69 14.67
C ASP A 58 1.54 0.92 14.07
N PHE A 59 1.64 0.56 12.80
CA PHE A 59 0.63 -0.29 12.16
C PHE A 59 0.80 -1.74 12.60
N HIS A 60 -0.31 -2.42 12.88
CA HIS A 60 -0.34 -3.78 13.45
C HIS A 60 -0.04 -4.88 12.44
N CYS A 61 0.03 -4.56 11.15
CA CYS A 61 0.25 -5.49 10.06
C CYS A 61 1.31 -4.96 9.09
N PRO A 62 1.91 -5.83 8.27
CA PRO A 62 2.88 -5.39 7.26
C PRO A 62 2.29 -4.38 6.29
N ILE A 63 3.14 -3.45 5.87
CA ILE A 63 2.84 -2.49 4.81
C ILE A 63 3.78 -2.78 3.65
N ILE A 64 3.24 -2.91 2.45
CA ILE A 64 4.02 -3.01 1.21
C ILE A 64 3.76 -1.79 0.33
N ASN A 65 4.78 -1.39 -0.41
CA ASN A 65 4.70 -0.31 -1.39
C ASN A 65 5.13 -0.78 -2.76
N VAL A 66 4.58 -0.15 -3.78
CA VAL A 66 5.00 -0.33 -5.17
C VAL A 66 5.74 0.92 -5.61
N HIS A 67 7.01 0.76 -5.98
CA HIS A 67 7.88 1.84 -6.42
C HIS A 67 8.24 1.68 -7.90
N PRO A 68 8.14 2.72 -8.74
CA PRO A 68 8.32 2.62 -10.18
C PRO A 68 9.79 2.67 -10.62
N SER A 69 10.66 1.90 -9.96
CA SER A 69 12.04 1.68 -10.36
C SER A 69 12.55 0.33 -9.85
N LEU A 70 13.72 -0.08 -10.32
CA LEU A 70 14.46 -1.21 -9.77
C LEU A 70 15.30 -0.72 -8.56
N LEU A 71 14.69 -0.75 -7.37
CA LEU A 71 15.41 -0.39 -6.14
C LEU A 71 16.70 -1.22 -5.99
N PRO A 72 17.78 -0.62 -5.48
CA PRO A 72 17.86 0.67 -4.79
C PRO A 72 18.04 1.90 -5.69
N LYS A 73 17.96 1.76 -7.02
CA LYS A 73 18.06 2.90 -7.95
C LYS A 73 16.79 3.75 -7.91
N TYR A 74 16.94 5.06 -8.07
CA TYR A 74 15.85 6.03 -8.26
C TYR A 74 14.82 6.03 -7.13
N LYS A 75 15.29 6.03 -5.85
CA LYS A 75 14.43 6.19 -4.68
C LYS A 75 13.70 7.53 -4.71
N GLY A 76 12.53 7.59 -4.06
CA GLY A 76 11.77 8.80 -3.87
C GLY A 76 10.94 9.21 -5.07
N LEU A 77 10.71 10.53 -5.19
CA LEU A 77 9.86 11.10 -6.23
C LEU A 77 10.56 11.11 -7.59
N HIS A 78 9.76 11.12 -8.66
CA HIS A 78 10.26 11.26 -10.04
C HIS A 78 11.20 10.14 -10.51
N ALA A 79 10.99 8.91 -10.02
CA ALA A 79 11.86 7.78 -10.34
C ALA A 79 11.91 7.47 -11.86
N VAL A 80 10.81 7.68 -12.57
CA VAL A 80 10.74 7.46 -14.03
C VAL A 80 11.54 8.52 -14.77
N GLU A 81 11.43 9.78 -14.38
CA GLU A 81 12.21 10.89 -14.94
C GLU A 81 13.71 10.66 -14.67
N GLN A 82 14.07 10.27 -13.44
CA GLN A 82 15.46 9.96 -13.11
C GLN A 82 16.01 8.80 -13.97
N ALA A 83 15.20 7.77 -14.24
CA ALA A 83 15.60 6.66 -15.09
C ALA A 83 15.82 7.09 -16.54
N LEU A 84 14.95 7.96 -17.09
CA LEU A 84 15.09 8.51 -18.44
C LEU A 84 16.30 9.43 -18.60
N ASP A 85 16.60 10.22 -17.55
CA ASP A 85 17.75 11.13 -17.54
C ASP A 85 19.08 10.38 -17.33
N SER A 86 19.04 9.11 -16.99
CA SER A 86 20.20 8.26 -16.81
C SER A 86 20.70 7.64 -18.11
N ASN A 87 21.84 6.97 -18.06
CA ASN A 87 22.34 6.13 -19.16
C ASN A 87 21.88 4.67 -19.04
N ASP A 88 20.98 4.35 -18.14
CA ASP A 88 20.47 3.00 -17.99
C ASP A 88 19.56 2.64 -19.17
N THR A 89 19.65 1.40 -19.60
CA THR A 89 18.79 0.84 -20.67
C THR A 89 17.61 0.06 -20.12
N VAL A 90 17.57 -0.14 -18.78
CA VAL A 90 16.55 -0.91 -18.09
C VAL A 90 16.19 -0.19 -16.79
N THR A 91 14.91 -0.13 -16.52
CA THR A 91 14.31 0.24 -15.24
C THR A 91 13.27 -0.81 -14.88
N GLY A 92 12.26 -0.48 -14.07
CA GLY A 92 11.20 -1.42 -13.74
C GLY A 92 10.34 -0.96 -12.60
N CYS A 93 9.80 -1.92 -11.86
CA CYS A 93 9.09 -1.67 -10.62
C CYS A 93 9.52 -2.64 -9.52
N THR A 94 9.35 -2.19 -8.29
CA THR A 94 9.70 -2.93 -7.07
C THR A 94 8.53 -2.95 -6.11
N VAL A 95 8.14 -4.14 -5.65
CA VAL A 95 7.31 -4.31 -4.46
C VAL A 95 8.25 -4.57 -3.28
N HIS A 96 8.13 -3.76 -2.23
CA HIS A 96 8.97 -3.86 -1.05
C HIS A 96 8.17 -3.60 0.23
N TYR A 97 8.67 -4.06 1.38
CA TYR A 97 8.13 -3.68 2.67
C TYR A 97 8.43 -2.22 2.97
N VAL A 98 7.51 -1.56 3.67
CA VAL A 98 7.69 -0.19 4.14
C VAL A 98 8.28 -0.21 5.54
N ASN A 99 9.31 0.59 5.75
CA ASN A 99 9.94 0.88 7.03
C ASN A 99 10.17 2.39 7.16
N GLU A 100 10.96 2.82 8.13
CA GLU A 100 11.28 4.23 8.40
C GLU A 100 12.19 4.86 7.34
N GLU A 101 12.88 4.05 6.53
CA GLU A 101 13.72 4.54 5.44
C GLU A 101 12.90 4.66 4.15
N LEU A 102 12.99 5.82 3.48
CA LEU A 102 12.33 6.03 2.19
C LEU A 102 12.82 5.00 1.17
N ASP A 103 11.89 4.18 0.67
CA ASP A 103 12.13 3.10 -0.29
C ASP A 103 13.32 2.20 0.10
N GLY A 104 13.52 2.01 1.42
CA GLY A 104 14.65 1.27 1.99
C GLY A 104 14.29 -0.09 2.57
N GLY A 105 13.00 -0.45 2.58
CA GLY A 105 12.56 -1.73 3.13
C GLY A 105 12.93 -2.92 2.26
N LYS A 106 12.84 -4.12 2.83
CA LYS A 106 13.19 -5.38 2.17
C LYS A 106 12.38 -5.56 0.88
N ILE A 107 13.08 -5.81 -0.23
CA ILE A 107 12.49 -6.10 -1.53
C ILE A 107 11.78 -7.46 -1.46
N ILE A 108 10.55 -7.51 -2.01
CA ILE A 108 9.77 -8.73 -2.14
C ILE A 108 9.85 -9.24 -3.58
N LYS A 109 9.56 -8.36 -4.56
CA LYS A 109 9.53 -8.71 -5.97
C LYS A 109 9.90 -7.52 -6.84
N GLN A 110 10.56 -7.79 -7.95
CA GLN A 110 10.90 -6.78 -8.97
C GLN A 110 10.51 -7.30 -10.35
N ALA A 111 10.21 -6.36 -11.25
CA ALA A 111 10.04 -6.65 -12.67
C ALA A 111 10.78 -5.60 -13.48
N GLU A 112 11.54 -6.07 -14.46
CA GLU A 112 12.32 -5.23 -15.37
C GLU A 112 11.47 -4.67 -16.51
N VAL A 113 11.77 -3.45 -16.91
CA VAL A 113 11.16 -2.76 -18.03
C VAL A 113 12.27 -2.09 -18.87
N PRO A 114 12.39 -2.37 -20.16
CA PRO A 114 13.38 -1.71 -21.00
C PRO A 114 13.04 -0.23 -21.17
N ILE A 115 14.07 0.62 -21.16
CA ILE A 115 14.00 2.02 -21.54
C ILE A 115 14.31 2.08 -23.05
N LEU A 116 13.37 2.58 -23.84
CA LEU A 116 13.51 2.68 -25.28
C LEU A 116 14.04 4.08 -25.67
N PRO A 117 14.78 4.21 -26.78
CA PRO A 117 15.37 5.49 -27.20
C PRO A 117 14.36 6.64 -27.34
N ASP A 118 13.13 6.32 -27.73
CA ASP A 118 12.06 7.29 -27.96
C ASP A 118 11.06 7.40 -26.79
N ASP A 119 11.41 6.87 -25.62
CA ASP A 119 10.51 6.95 -24.48
C ASP A 119 10.36 8.38 -23.95
N SER A 120 9.13 8.73 -23.71
CA SER A 120 8.74 9.85 -22.85
C SER A 120 8.44 9.34 -21.45
N VAL A 121 8.35 10.25 -20.48
CA VAL A 121 7.90 9.93 -19.10
C VAL A 121 6.56 9.19 -19.14
N GLU A 122 5.64 9.62 -20.02
CA GLU A 122 4.32 9.00 -20.13
C GLU A 122 4.39 7.57 -20.68
N THR A 123 5.15 7.32 -21.74
CA THR A 123 5.24 6.00 -22.36
C THR A 123 5.92 4.99 -21.44
N LEU A 124 7.02 5.40 -20.81
CA LEU A 124 7.74 4.56 -19.85
C LEU A 124 6.91 4.29 -18.60
N THR A 125 6.25 5.32 -18.02
CA THR A 125 5.35 5.17 -16.89
C THR A 125 4.25 4.16 -17.18
N ARG A 126 3.61 4.24 -18.34
CA ARG A 126 2.56 3.31 -18.72
C ARG A 126 3.06 1.87 -18.81
N ARG A 127 4.26 1.66 -19.32
CA ARG A 127 4.88 0.33 -19.43
C ARG A 127 5.24 -0.23 -18.05
N ILE A 128 5.77 0.61 -17.16
CA ILE A 128 6.03 0.25 -15.76
C ILE A 128 4.74 -0.13 -15.04
N GLN A 129 3.66 0.64 -15.19
CA GLN A 129 2.36 0.35 -14.57
C GLN A 129 1.78 -0.99 -15.01
N LEU A 130 2.00 -1.43 -16.25
CA LEU A 130 1.58 -2.76 -16.69
C LEU A 130 2.30 -3.86 -15.91
N MET A 131 3.58 -3.66 -15.59
CA MET A 131 4.34 -4.61 -14.77
C MET A 131 3.89 -4.55 -13.29
N GLU A 132 3.63 -3.36 -12.75
CA GLU A 132 3.05 -3.22 -11.41
C GLU A 132 1.74 -4.00 -11.30
N TYR A 133 0.83 -3.87 -12.28
CA TYR A 133 -0.43 -4.61 -12.31
C TYR A 133 -0.24 -6.13 -12.41
N ALA A 134 0.87 -6.59 -12.99
CA ALA A 134 1.18 -8.00 -13.09
C ALA A 134 1.76 -8.57 -11.78
N ILE A 135 2.66 -7.83 -11.11
CA ILE A 135 3.39 -8.40 -9.96
C ILE A 135 2.69 -8.19 -8.61
N VAL A 136 1.90 -7.10 -8.44
CA VAL A 136 1.24 -6.80 -7.16
C VAL A 136 0.24 -7.87 -6.75
N PRO A 137 -0.66 -8.35 -7.62
CA PRO A 137 -1.56 -9.44 -7.26
C PRO A 137 -0.81 -10.70 -6.86
N GLN A 138 0.28 -11.04 -7.56
CA GLN A 138 1.09 -12.21 -7.21
C GLN A 138 1.69 -12.11 -5.81
N VAL A 139 2.18 -10.92 -5.42
CA VAL A 139 2.70 -10.71 -4.07
C VAL A 139 1.61 -10.84 -3.01
N ILE A 140 0.39 -10.38 -3.31
CA ILE A 140 -0.77 -10.51 -2.41
C ILE A 140 -1.18 -11.98 -2.29
N ASP A 141 -1.28 -12.71 -3.41
CA ASP A 141 -1.62 -14.13 -3.44
C ASP A 141 -0.59 -14.97 -2.66
N ASP A 142 0.70 -14.67 -2.84
CA ASP A 142 1.80 -15.32 -2.09
C ASP A 142 1.71 -15.04 -0.58
N TYR A 143 1.19 -13.85 -0.19
CA TYR A 143 0.98 -13.50 1.20
C TYR A 143 -0.23 -14.24 1.82
N GLU A 144 -1.33 -14.36 1.08
CA GLU A 144 -2.57 -15.01 1.53
C GLU A 144 -2.45 -16.54 1.56
N THR A 145 -1.61 -17.11 0.71
CA THR A 145 -1.38 -18.56 0.64
C THR A 145 -0.09 -18.90 1.38
N PRO A 146 -0.12 -19.23 2.68
CA PRO A 146 1.06 -19.72 3.35
C PRO A 146 1.50 -21.01 2.63
N ILE A 147 2.65 -20.92 1.96
CA ILE A 147 3.24 -22.06 1.26
C ILE A 147 3.35 -23.21 2.27
N SER A 148 2.60 -24.27 2.03
CA SER A 148 2.63 -25.53 2.81
C SER A 148 3.92 -26.32 2.57
N LYS A 149 5.07 -25.62 2.43
CA LYS A 149 6.42 -26.19 2.40
C LYS A 149 7.37 -25.19 3.06
N GLY A 150 7.80 -25.55 4.25
CA GLY A 150 8.75 -24.92 5.14
C GLY A 150 9.63 -23.84 4.50
N GLU A 151 9.65 -22.71 5.17
CA GLU A 151 10.38 -21.46 4.92
C GLU A 151 9.54 -20.37 4.20
N GLY A 152 8.41 -20.00 4.83
CA GLY A 152 7.83 -18.69 4.62
C GLY A 152 8.73 -17.62 5.27
N PRO A 153 8.69 -16.33 4.83
CA PRO A 153 9.47 -15.28 5.47
C PRO A 153 9.11 -15.23 6.95
N THR A 154 10.06 -15.64 7.78
CA THR A 154 9.91 -15.63 9.24
C THR A 154 9.61 -14.20 9.69
N LEU A 155 8.45 -13.99 10.29
CA LEU A 155 7.99 -12.77 10.99
C LEU A 155 8.94 -12.32 12.13
N SER A 156 10.12 -12.92 12.26
CA SER A 156 11.09 -12.62 13.33
C SER A 156 11.86 -11.32 13.16
N ALA A 157 11.60 -10.54 12.11
CA ALA A 157 12.27 -9.26 11.89
C ALA A 157 11.33 -8.03 11.97
N VAL A 158 10.03 -8.23 12.19
CA VAL A 158 9.10 -7.15 12.50
C VAL A 158 8.70 -7.33 13.96
N GLY A 159 9.05 -6.36 14.77
CA GLY A 159 9.01 -6.38 16.24
C GLY A 159 7.81 -7.12 16.85
N ALA A 160 8.08 -7.82 17.95
CA ALA A 160 7.15 -8.61 18.72
C ALA A 160 5.78 -7.92 18.88
N ARG A 161 4.71 -8.69 18.71
CA ARG A 161 3.35 -8.26 19.04
C ARG A 161 3.32 -7.65 20.44
N PRO A 162 2.79 -6.45 20.65
CA PRO A 162 2.48 -5.99 21.99
C PRO A 162 1.37 -6.89 22.53
N THR A 163 1.66 -7.62 23.60
CA THR A 163 0.68 -8.37 24.40
C THR A 163 -0.30 -7.39 25.03
N ASP A 164 -1.56 -7.64 24.79
CA ASP A 164 -2.75 -7.32 25.57
C ASP A 164 -2.65 -6.19 26.61
N ARG A 165 -3.13 -5.02 26.21
CA ARG A 165 -3.94 -4.17 27.08
C ARG A 165 -5.15 -3.71 26.27
N GLU A 166 -6.26 -4.40 26.51
CA GLU A 166 -7.60 -3.96 26.14
C GLU A 166 -7.83 -2.58 26.75
N GLN A 167 -7.85 -1.54 25.94
CA GLN A 167 -8.54 -0.31 26.26
C GLN A 167 -9.66 -0.15 25.24
N GLU A 168 -10.88 -0.40 25.70
CA GLU A 168 -12.12 -0.11 24.98
C GLU A 168 -12.13 1.34 24.50
N TYR A 169 -11.93 1.52 23.20
CA TYR A 169 -12.21 2.77 22.53
C TYR A 169 -13.69 2.82 22.19
N THR A 170 -14.47 3.58 22.94
CA THR A 170 -15.84 3.97 22.55
C THR A 170 -15.80 5.29 21.80
N PRO A 171 -16.09 5.33 20.49
CA PRO A 171 -16.30 6.58 19.77
C PRO A 171 -17.53 7.29 20.36
N ARG A 172 -17.36 8.52 20.83
CA ARG A 172 -18.50 9.33 21.23
C ARG A 172 -19.43 9.54 20.05
N GLY A 173 -20.61 8.92 20.09
CA GLY A 173 -21.78 9.37 19.35
C GLY A 173 -22.19 8.61 18.09
N HIS A 174 -22.06 7.30 17.97
CA HIS A 174 -22.77 6.57 16.91
C HIS A 174 -23.45 5.31 17.44
N ARG A 175 -24.79 5.30 17.38
CA ARG A 175 -25.61 4.11 17.63
C ARG A 175 -25.42 3.13 16.47
N VAL A 176 -24.89 1.96 16.76
CA VAL A 176 -24.94 0.82 15.86
C VAL A 176 -26.29 0.15 16.06
N SER A 177 -27.15 0.15 15.04
CA SER A 177 -28.36 -0.66 15.04
C SER A 177 -27.98 -2.06 14.58
N GLU A 178 -28.11 -3.02 15.48
CA GLU A 178 -28.03 -4.46 15.13
C GLU A 178 -29.19 -4.82 14.21
N HIS A 179 -28.89 -5.20 12.97
CA HIS A 179 -29.62 -6.21 12.18
C HIS A 179 -28.89 -6.49 10.88
N GLY A 180 -28.43 -7.72 10.73
CA GLY A 180 -28.27 -8.45 9.45
C GLY A 180 -27.20 -7.97 8.48
N GLY A 181 -26.13 -8.73 8.40
CA GLY A 181 -25.18 -8.98 7.31
C GLY A 181 -25.16 -8.00 6.11
N GLY A 182 -24.49 -6.88 6.21
CA GLY A 182 -24.27 -5.99 5.09
C GLY A 182 -23.43 -4.79 5.55
N TRP A 183 -22.30 -4.62 4.96
CA TRP A 183 -21.44 -3.45 5.17
C TRP A 183 -22.22 -2.17 4.88
N ARG A 184 -22.46 -1.34 5.89
CA ARG A 184 -23.12 -0.05 5.73
C ARG A 184 -22.09 1.07 5.58
N ARG A 185 -22.43 2.00 4.71
CA ARG A 185 -21.75 3.27 4.49
C ARG A 185 -21.68 4.04 5.81
N LEU A 186 -20.48 4.42 6.24
CA LEU A 186 -20.29 5.38 7.32
C LEU A 186 -20.35 6.79 6.72
N ASP A 187 -21.46 7.49 6.93
CA ASP A 187 -21.59 8.90 6.59
C ASP A 187 -21.03 9.73 7.75
N TYR A 188 -19.89 10.36 7.52
CA TYR A 188 -19.39 11.41 8.39
C TYR A 188 -19.98 12.74 7.91
N GLY A 189 -20.87 13.30 8.72
CA GLY A 189 -21.43 14.63 8.52
C GLY A 189 -20.34 15.71 8.41
N SER A 190 -20.64 16.67 7.60
CA SER A 190 -19.93 17.89 7.20
C SER A 190 -19.04 18.54 8.25
#